data_058cac39fdf4dd80a2c6e0ac5e2bae91
#
_entry.id   058cac39fdf4dd80a2c6e0ac5e2bae91
#
_cell.length_a   1.000
_cell.length_b   1.000
_cell.length_c   1.000
_cell.angle_alpha   90.00
_cell.angle_beta   90.00
_cell.angle_gamma   90.00
#
_symmetry.space_group_name_H-M   'P 1'
#
loop_
_entity.id
_entity.type
_entity.pdbx_description
1 polymer ?
#
loop_
_entity_poly.entity_id
_entity_poly.type
_entity_poly.pdbx_seq_one_letter_code
_entity_poly.pdbx_strand_id
1 'polypeptide(L)'
;MSKIKRILPIFLIFIILSNCGYTPRYALNKNINFTIDLVEISGDRELNNFLKSKLRRYSNDKEINKTNYELSLITKFRKDVKSKHQSGLAKEYELGVTVDVIIKSETIETKKLVFTEKFAMEKIDDAFEEKNYEKTIKENFSDIILDRIIFYLFKL
;
A
#
# COMPACT_ATOMS: atom_id res chain seq x y z
N MET A 1 -27.15 -22.41 -44.60
CA MET A 1 -27.71 -21.84 -43.35
C MET A 1 -27.24 -22.56 -42.07
N SER A 2 -26.58 -23.74 -42.10
CA SER A 2 -26.19 -24.48 -40.88
C SER A 2 -24.88 -24.00 -40.21
N LYS A 3 -23.95 -23.40 -40.94
CA LYS A 3 -22.64 -22.95 -40.42
C LYS A 3 -22.74 -21.70 -39.52
N ILE A 4 -23.72 -20.81 -39.79
CA ILE A 4 -23.93 -19.58 -39.01
C ILE A 4 -24.44 -19.91 -37.59
N LYS A 5 -25.27 -20.95 -37.42
CA LYS A 5 -25.78 -21.36 -36.10
C LYS A 5 -24.68 -21.91 -35.16
N ARG A 6 -23.56 -22.40 -35.69
CA ARG A 6 -22.42 -22.89 -34.88
C ARG A 6 -21.42 -21.79 -34.50
N ILE A 7 -21.38 -20.71 -35.27
CA ILE A 7 -20.46 -19.59 -35.03
C ILE A 7 -21.02 -18.60 -33.99
N LEU A 8 -22.35 -18.47 -33.92
CA LEU A 8 -23.06 -17.55 -33.03
C LEU A 8 -22.72 -17.75 -31.52
N PRO A 9 -22.71 -18.99 -30.97
CA PRO A 9 -22.38 -19.18 -29.58
C PRO A 9 -20.88 -18.87 -29.25
N ILE A 10 -19.97 -19.09 -30.20
CA ILE A 10 -18.56 -18.79 -30.05
C ILE A 10 -18.34 -17.26 -29.99
N PHE A 11 -19.05 -16.51 -30.82
CA PHE A 11 -19.00 -15.04 -30.80
C PHE A 11 -19.60 -14.45 -29.52
N LEU A 12 -20.63 -15.06 -28.96
CA LEU A 12 -21.24 -14.66 -27.69
C LEU A 12 -20.31 -14.85 -26.51
N ILE A 13 -19.51 -15.94 -26.49
CA ILE A 13 -18.52 -16.20 -25.46
C ILE A 13 -17.40 -15.15 -25.49
N PHE A 14 -16.99 -14.68 -26.66
CA PHE A 14 -15.98 -13.63 -26.81
C PHE A 14 -16.43 -12.27 -26.23
N ILE A 15 -17.72 -11.95 -26.33
CA ILE A 15 -18.29 -10.71 -25.79
C ILE A 15 -18.30 -10.72 -24.24
N ILE A 16 -18.51 -11.89 -23.63
CA ILE A 16 -18.55 -12.03 -22.17
C ILE A 16 -17.13 -11.93 -21.56
N LEU A 17 -16.10 -12.35 -22.29
CA LEU A 17 -14.71 -12.29 -21.83
C LEU A 17 -14.09 -10.89 -21.89
N SER A 18 -14.68 -9.96 -22.66
CA SER A 18 -14.16 -8.58 -22.78
C SER A 18 -14.53 -7.67 -21.60
N ASN A 19 -15.36 -8.13 -20.68
CA ASN A 19 -15.83 -7.33 -19.54
C ASN A 19 -15.00 -7.57 -18.27
N CYS A 20 -13.69 -7.90 -18.41
CA CYS A 20 -12.78 -7.86 -17.30
C CYS A 20 -12.49 -6.39 -16.97
N GLY A 21 -13.31 -5.79 -16.10
CA GLY A 21 -13.20 -4.41 -15.62
C GLY A 21 -11.93 -4.19 -14.75
N TYR A 22 -10.76 -4.51 -15.30
CA TYR A 22 -9.49 -4.16 -14.69
C TYR A 22 -9.27 -2.65 -14.88
N THR A 23 -9.66 -1.86 -13.88
CA THR A 23 -9.19 -0.47 -13.78
C THR A 23 -7.77 -0.51 -13.21
N PRO A 24 -6.73 -0.17 -14.01
CA PRO A 24 -5.38 -0.11 -13.48
C PRO A 24 -5.33 0.94 -12.37
N ARG A 25 -4.84 0.57 -11.17
CA ARG A 25 -4.66 1.48 -10.02
C ARG A 25 -3.85 2.74 -10.37
N TYR A 26 -3.09 2.71 -11.44
CA TYR A 26 -2.32 3.84 -11.96
C TYR A 26 -3.14 4.89 -12.73
N ALA A 27 -4.40 4.63 -13.05
CA ALA A 27 -5.26 5.61 -13.72
C ALA A 27 -5.70 6.76 -12.78
N LEU A 28 -5.56 6.59 -11.46
CA LEU A 28 -5.87 7.63 -10.47
C LEU A 28 -4.92 8.83 -10.52
N ASN A 29 -3.74 8.70 -11.16
CA ASN A 29 -2.74 9.77 -11.18
C ASN A 29 -3.07 10.97 -12.09
N LYS A 30 -4.12 10.91 -12.92
CA LYS A 30 -4.41 12.01 -13.87
C LYS A 30 -5.16 13.20 -13.29
N ASN A 31 -5.72 13.10 -12.07
CA ASN A 31 -6.51 14.18 -11.45
C ASN A 31 -6.17 14.44 -9.98
N ILE A 32 -4.88 14.32 -9.61
CA ILE A 32 -4.48 14.62 -8.22
C ILE A 32 -4.40 16.14 -8.09
N ASN A 33 -5.34 16.70 -7.31
CA ASN A 33 -5.43 18.15 -7.04
C ASN A 33 -4.66 18.58 -5.79
N PHE A 34 -3.71 17.76 -5.33
CA PHE A 34 -2.87 18.07 -4.18
C PHE A 34 -1.43 17.64 -4.41
N THR A 35 -0.53 18.22 -3.61
CA THR A 35 0.87 17.80 -3.48
C THR A 35 1.15 17.38 -2.05
N ILE A 36 2.20 16.59 -1.85
CA ILE A 36 2.59 16.09 -0.54
C ILE A 36 4.04 16.49 -0.28
N ASP A 37 4.26 17.23 0.80
CA ASP A 37 5.58 17.49 1.35
C ASP A 37 5.81 16.59 2.57
N LEU A 38 6.78 15.67 2.47
CA LEU A 38 7.19 14.85 3.61
C LEU A 38 8.17 15.64 4.48
N VAL A 39 7.67 16.21 5.58
CA VAL A 39 8.44 17.05 6.50
C VAL A 39 9.36 16.21 7.39
N GLU A 40 8.80 15.13 7.96
CA GLU A 40 9.52 14.26 8.88
C GLU A 40 9.09 12.81 8.71
N ILE A 41 10.05 11.90 8.84
CA ILE A 41 9.78 10.47 8.93
C ILE A 41 10.78 9.81 9.89
N SER A 42 10.27 9.08 10.87
CA SER A 42 11.05 8.40 11.89
C SER A 42 10.56 6.98 12.13
N GLY A 43 11.36 6.15 12.82
CA GLY A 43 11.03 4.77 13.18
C GLY A 43 11.73 3.71 12.32
N ASP A 44 11.03 2.69 11.82
CA ASP A 44 11.64 1.58 11.06
C ASP A 44 12.26 2.06 9.74
N ARG A 45 13.57 1.79 9.58
CA ARG A 45 14.36 2.30 8.45
C ARG A 45 13.89 1.78 7.09
N GLU A 46 13.50 0.51 7.02
CA GLU A 46 13.09 -0.10 5.74
C GLU A 46 11.72 0.43 5.32
N LEU A 47 10.75 0.47 6.23
CA LEU A 47 9.43 1.08 5.98
C LEU A 47 9.57 2.54 5.56
N ASN A 48 10.43 3.30 6.24
CA ASN A 48 10.68 4.70 5.90
C ASN A 48 11.22 4.85 4.48
N ASN A 49 12.15 3.99 4.05
CA ASN A 49 12.69 4.03 2.70
C ASN A 49 11.62 3.71 1.64
N PHE A 50 10.78 2.70 1.89
CA PHE A 50 9.67 2.36 0.98
C PHE A 50 8.66 3.51 0.89
N LEU A 51 8.21 4.03 2.03
CA LEU A 51 7.25 5.14 2.05
C LEU A 51 7.81 6.40 1.39
N LYS A 52 9.06 6.79 1.68
CA LYS A 52 9.73 7.93 1.03
C LYS A 52 9.78 7.78 -0.49
N SER A 53 10.23 6.61 -0.98
CA SER A 53 10.37 6.37 -2.42
C SER A 53 9.04 6.49 -3.16
N LYS A 54 7.95 6.04 -2.51
CA LYS A 54 6.61 6.03 -3.08
C LYS A 54 5.93 7.40 -2.97
N LEU A 55 6.12 8.12 -1.86
CA LEU A 55 5.60 9.48 -1.65
C LEU A 55 6.21 10.50 -2.61
N ARG A 56 7.45 10.29 -3.09
CA ARG A 56 8.08 11.15 -4.10
C ARG A 56 7.24 11.39 -5.35
N ARG A 57 6.34 10.45 -5.70
CA ARG A 57 5.45 10.62 -6.87
C ARG A 57 4.42 11.74 -6.68
N TYR A 58 4.16 12.12 -5.44
CA TYR A 58 3.18 13.13 -5.07
C TYR A 58 3.82 14.46 -4.65
N SER A 59 5.16 14.51 -4.59
CA SER A 59 5.91 15.70 -4.18
C SER A 59 6.34 16.60 -5.34
N ASN A 60 5.73 16.42 -6.53
CA ASN A 60 6.09 17.22 -7.69
C ASN A 60 5.55 18.64 -7.58
N ASP A 61 6.45 19.57 -7.84
CA ASP A 61 6.35 21.01 -8.07
C ASP A 61 5.06 21.68 -7.55
N LYS A 62 5.25 22.65 -6.68
CA LYS A 62 4.21 23.56 -6.17
C LYS A 62 3.48 24.21 -7.34
N GLU A 63 2.55 23.47 -7.95
CA GLU A 63 1.60 24.05 -8.88
C GLU A 63 0.67 24.98 -8.11
N ILE A 64 0.54 26.21 -8.59
CA ILE A 64 -0.17 27.33 -7.93
C ILE A 64 -1.62 27.02 -7.55
N ASN A 65 -2.20 25.95 -8.10
CA ASN A 65 -3.63 25.60 -7.91
C ASN A 65 -3.85 24.28 -7.15
N LYS A 66 -2.82 23.68 -6.51
CA LYS A 66 -2.96 22.44 -5.75
C LYS A 66 -2.87 22.70 -4.25
N THR A 67 -3.69 21.98 -3.49
CA THR A 67 -3.57 21.96 -2.03
C THR A 67 -2.28 21.26 -1.64
N ASN A 68 -1.43 21.92 -0.84
CA ASN A 68 -0.22 21.28 -0.30
C ASN A 68 -0.49 20.67 1.08
N TYR A 69 -0.19 19.38 1.21
CA TYR A 69 -0.27 18.66 2.48
C TYR A 69 1.14 18.36 3.00
N GLU A 70 1.42 18.82 4.20
CA GLU A 70 2.63 18.46 4.95
C GLU A 70 2.37 17.17 5.76
N LEU A 71 3.19 16.14 5.53
CA LEU A 71 3.09 14.88 6.24
C LEU A 71 4.27 14.68 7.19
N SER A 72 3.96 14.29 8.44
CA SER A 72 4.95 13.73 9.38
C SER A 72 4.54 12.30 9.71
N LEU A 73 5.47 11.35 9.59
CA LEU A 73 5.23 9.92 9.74
C LEU A 73 6.09 9.34 10.86
N ILE A 74 5.51 8.48 11.70
CA ILE A 74 6.24 7.66 12.66
C ILE A 74 5.89 6.21 12.39
N THR A 75 6.88 5.41 11.99
CA THR A 75 6.69 4.01 11.62
C THR A 75 7.18 3.07 12.71
N LYS A 76 6.44 2.01 12.97
CA LYS A 76 6.82 0.95 13.91
C LYS A 76 6.59 -0.39 13.23
N PHE A 77 7.60 -1.26 13.29
CA PHE A 77 7.50 -2.64 12.85
C PHE A 77 7.70 -3.57 14.02
N ARG A 78 6.97 -4.68 14.05
CA ARG A 78 7.13 -5.74 15.04
C ARG A 78 7.03 -7.11 14.37
N LYS A 79 7.74 -8.08 14.95
CA LYS A 79 7.71 -9.49 14.59
C LYS A 79 7.55 -10.30 15.88
N ASP A 80 6.38 -10.83 16.08
CA ASP A 80 6.02 -11.58 17.28
C ASP A 80 5.86 -13.06 16.94
N VAL A 81 6.24 -13.97 17.84
CA VAL A 81 5.97 -15.41 17.68
C VAL A 81 4.51 -15.65 17.90
N LYS A 82 3.77 -16.04 16.85
CA LYS A 82 2.34 -16.34 16.91
C LYS A 82 2.05 -17.77 17.35
N SER A 83 2.84 -18.73 16.88
CA SER A 83 2.71 -20.13 17.26
C SER A 83 4.08 -20.83 17.35
N LYS A 84 4.15 -21.91 18.15
CA LYS A 84 5.35 -22.71 18.35
C LYS A 84 5.09 -24.19 18.08
N HIS A 85 6.12 -24.91 17.70
CA HIS A 85 6.14 -26.37 17.68
C HIS A 85 6.19 -26.94 19.11
N GLN A 86 5.94 -28.22 19.26
CA GLN A 86 6.10 -28.94 20.56
C GLN A 86 7.52 -28.81 21.12
N SER A 87 8.54 -28.67 20.24
CA SER A 87 9.94 -28.40 20.59
C SER A 87 10.20 -27.00 21.15
N GLY A 88 9.21 -26.11 21.16
CA GLY A 88 9.35 -24.71 21.59
C GLY A 88 9.85 -23.76 20.51
N LEU A 89 10.29 -24.26 19.35
CA LEU A 89 10.71 -23.42 18.22
C LEU A 89 9.52 -22.70 17.58
N ALA A 90 9.77 -21.49 17.09
CA ALA A 90 8.76 -20.73 16.37
C ALA A 90 8.29 -21.51 15.12
N LYS A 91 6.96 -21.60 14.95
CA LYS A 91 6.31 -22.16 13.77
C LYS A 91 5.76 -21.07 12.88
N GLU A 92 5.24 -20.01 13.46
CA GLU A 92 4.59 -18.91 12.76
C GLU A 92 4.89 -17.60 13.50
N TYR A 93 5.11 -16.53 12.75
CA TYR A 93 5.24 -15.16 13.23
C TYR A 93 4.01 -14.32 12.86
N GLU A 94 3.66 -13.35 13.69
CA GLU A 94 2.82 -12.22 13.31
C GLU A 94 3.74 -11.02 13.04
N LEU A 95 3.75 -10.58 11.78
CA LEU A 95 4.39 -9.32 11.39
C LEU A 95 3.34 -8.21 11.52
N GLY A 96 3.69 -7.13 12.17
CA GLY A 96 2.79 -5.99 12.34
C GLY A 96 3.50 -4.68 12.01
N VAL A 97 2.78 -3.78 11.36
CA VAL A 97 3.23 -2.41 11.14
C VAL A 97 2.19 -1.44 11.69
N THR A 98 2.68 -0.35 12.29
CA THR A 98 1.85 0.80 12.67
C THR A 98 2.53 2.04 12.13
N VAL A 99 1.75 2.91 11.48
CA VAL A 99 2.19 4.21 10.98
C VAL A 99 1.28 5.29 11.55
N ASP A 100 1.85 6.12 12.42
CA ASP A 100 1.21 7.33 12.90
C ASP A 100 1.45 8.43 11.85
N VAL A 101 0.39 9.09 11.39
CA VAL A 101 0.43 10.11 10.33
C VAL A 101 -0.14 11.40 10.88
N ILE A 102 0.63 12.49 10.79
CA ILE A 102 0.19 13.83 11.08
C ILE A 102 0.12 14.58 9.74
N ILE A 103 -1.06 15.13 9.44
CA ILE A 103 -1.34 15.89 8.23
C ILE A 103 -1.59 17.34 8.62
N LYS A 104 -0.87 18.25 7.97
CA LYS A 104 -1.07 19.71 8.10
C LYS A 104 -1.27 20.31 6.71
N SER A 105 -2.03 21.39 6.66
CA SER A 105 -2.20 22.23 5.47
C SER A 105 -2.67 23.61 5.93
N GLU A 106 -2.50 24.61 5.07
CA GLU A 106 -3.01 25.97 5.33
C GLU A 106 -4.54 26.03 5.39
N THR A 107 -5.22 25.07 4.74
CA THR A 107 -6.69 25.08 4.56
C THR A 107 -7.45 24.22 5.55
N ILE A 108 -6.76 23.34 6.30
CA ILE A 108 -7.40 22.40 7.23
C ILE A 108 -6.72 22.39 8.60
N GLU A 109 -7.49 22.05 9.62
CA GLU A 109 -6.94 21.74 10.93
C GLU A 109 -6.03 20.48 10.88
N THR A 110 -5.02 20.46 11.75
CA THR A 110 -4.12 19.31 11.87
C THR A 110 -4.89 18.02 12.12
N LYS A 111 -4.72 17.02 11.26
CA LYS A 111 -5.31 15.68 11.41
C LYS A 111 -4.25 14.68 11.86
N LYS A 112 -4.65 13.79 12.77
CA LYS A 112 -3.81 12.65 13.22
C LYS A 112 -4.53 11.36 12.89
N LEU A 113 -3.82 10.46 12.20
CA LEU A 113 -4.33 9.17 11.78
C LEU A 113 -3.35 8.09 12.21
N VAL A 114 -3.87 6.88 12.42
CA VAL A 114 -3.06 5.70 12.72
C VAL A 114 -3.49 4.59 11.76
N PHE A 115 -2.53 4.07 11.02
CA PHE A 115 -2.73 2.92 10.14
C PHE A 115 -1.99 1.72 10.69
N THR A 116 -2.67 0.57 10.74
CA THR A 116 -2.08 -0.69 11.22
C THR A 116 -2.38 -1.79 10.24
N GLU A 117 -1.37 -2.60 9.91
CA GLU A 117 -1.47 -3.82 9.12
C GLU A 117 -0.80 -4.98 9.84
N LYS A 118 -1.30 -6.19 9.60
CA LYS A 118 -0.77 -7.42 10.16
C LYS A 118 -0.75 -8.52 9.11
N PHE A 119 0.24 -9.39 9.21
CA PHE A 119 0.40 -10.55 8.34
C PHE A 119 0.97 -11.73 9.14
N ALA A 120 0.37 -12.90 8.97
CA ALA A 120 0.89 -14.15 9.52
C ALA A 120 1.89 -14.76 8.54
N MET A 121 3.12 -14.97 8.99
CA MET A 121 4.23 -15.50 8.20
C MET A 121 4.68 -16.82 8.82
N GLU A 122 4.67 -17.90 8.05
CA GLU A 122 5.29 -19.15 8.46
C GLU A 122 6.81 -18.98 8.64
N LYS A 123 7.37 -19.69 9.61
CA LYS A 123 8.82 -19.74 9.80
C LYS A 123 9.46 -20.36 8.56
N ILE A 124 10.44 -19.67 7.99
CA ILE A 124 11.28 -20.15 6.89
C ILE A 124 12.62 -20.59 7.50
N ASP A 125 13.09 -21.80 7.16
CA ASP A 125 14.32 -22.36 7.76
C ASP A 125 15.56 -21.62 7.28
N ASP A 126 15.61 -21.21 6.03
CA ASP A 126 16.68 -20.34 5.52
C ASP A 126 16.51 -18.90 5.99
N ALA A 127 17.47 -18.43 6.79
CA ALA A 127 17.42 -17.10 7.38
C ALA A 127 17.49 -15.96 6.35
N PHE A 128 18.14 -16.18 5.20
CA PHE A 128 18.23 -15.19 4.14
C PHE A 128 16.89 -15.09 3.39
N GLU A 129 16.28 -16.23 3.09
CA GLU A 129 14.96 -16.27 2.48
C GLU A 129 13.91 -15.66 3.40
N GLU A 130 13.92 -15.99 4.70
CA GLU A 130 13.02 -15.41 5.70
C GLU A 130 13.12 -13.88 5.72
N LYS A 131 14.35 -13.35 5.73
CA LYS A 131 14.58 -11.90 5.73
C LYS A 131 14.10 -11.23 4.43
N ASN A 132 14.33 -11.86 3.29
CA ASN A 132 13.86 -11.33 1.98
C ASN A 132 12.33 -11.33 1.92
N TYR A 133 11.70 -12.38 2.42
CA TYR A 133 10.24 -12.46 2.48
C TYR A 133 9.65 -11.40 3.43
N GLU A 134 10.25 -11.23 4.62
CA GLU A 134 9.89 -10.16 5.55
C GLU A 134 9.99 -8.77 4.91
N LYS A 135 11.05 -8.52 4.15
CA LYS A 135 11.23 -7.26 3.41
C LYS A 135 10.11 -7.05 2.37
N THR A 136 9.74 -8.10 1.65
CA THR A 136 8.62 -8.05 0.69
C THR A 136 7.30 -7.73 1.38
N ILE A 137 7.06 -8.30 2.58
CA ILE A 137 5.86 -7.99 3.37
C ILE A 137 5.87 -6.54 3.84
N LYS A 138 7.01 -6.00 4.29
CA LYS A 138 7.14 -4.58 4.65
C LYS A 138 6.85 -3.65 3.46
N GLU A 139 7.30 -4.03 2.27
CA GLU A 139 7.00 -3.28 1.05
C GLU A 139 5.51 -3.27 0.75
N ASN A 140 4.85 -4.44 0.84
CA ASN A 140 3.41 -4.57 0.65
C ASN A 140 2.62 -3.76 1.70
N PHE A 141 3.03 -3.78 2.96
CA PHE A 141 2.44 -2.93 3.98
C PHE A 141 2.56 -1.45 3.65
N SER A 142 3.73 -1.03 3.14
CA SER A 142 3.94 0.35 2.73
C SER A 142 3.02 0.77 1.58
N ASP A 143 2.74 -0.14 0.63
CA ASP A 143 1.78 0.12 -0.46
C ASP A 143 0.35 0.29 0.08
N ILE A 144 -0.09 -0.65 0.93
CA ILE A 144 -1.45 -0.60 1.50
C ILE A 144 -1.65 0.69 2.33
N ILE A 145 -0.66 1.03 3.16
CA ILE A 145 -0.75 2.22 4.02
C ILE A 145 -0.72 3.49 3.18
N LEU A 146 0.16 3.56 2.16
CA LEU A 146 0.20 4.70 1.26
C LEU A 146 -1.14 4.88 0.53
N ASP A 147 -1.70 3.81 -0.03
CA ASP A 147 -2.99 3.86 -0.71
C ASP A 147 -4.08 4.43 0.22
N ARG A 148 -4.07 4.06 1.51
CA ARG A 148 -5.02 4.59 2.51
C ARG A 148 -4.77 6.07 2.83
N ILE A 149 -3.51 6.48 2.95
CA ILE A 149 -3.15 7.90 3.15
C ILE A 149 -3.66 8.72 1.95
N ILE A 150 -3.32 8.31 0.74
CA ILE A 150 -3.74 9.00 -0.50
C ILE A 150 -5.27 9.06 -0.59
N PHE A 151 -5.95 7.93 -0.33
CA PHE A 151 -7.42 7.90 -0.34
C PHE A 151 -8.04 8.85 0.70
N TYR A 152 -7.41 8.99 1.87
CA TYR A 152 -7.86 9.95 2.88
C TYR A 152 -7.68 11.39 2.41
N LEU A 153 -6.52 11.73 1.80
CA LEU A 153 -6.25 13.07 1.28
C LEU A 153 -7.21 13.48 0.17
N PHE A 154 -7.67 12.53 -0.66
CA PHE A 154 -8.71 12.79 -1.67
C PHE A 154 -10.08 13.16 -1.09
N LYS A 155 -10.33 12.88 0.18
CA LYS A 155 -11.60 13.15 0.85
C LYS A 155 -11.60 14.46 1.64
N LEU A 156 -10.43 15.10 1.76
CA LEU A 156 -10.28 16.39 2.42
C LEU A 156 -10.58 17.54 1.48
#